data_38fed363e74a939920f778a7b86808db
#
_entry.id   38fed363e74a939920f778a7b86808db
#
_cell.length_a   1.000
_cell.length_b   1.000
_cell.length_c   1.000
_cell.angle_alpha   90.00
_cell.angle_beta   90.00
_cell.angle_gamma   90.00
#
_symmetry.space_group_name_H-M   'P 1'
#
loop_
_entity.id
_entity.type
_entity.pdbx_description
1 polymer ?
#
loop_
_entity_poly.entity_id
_entity_poly.type
_entity_poly.pdbx_seq_one_letter_code
_entity_poly.pdbx_strand_id
1 'polypeptide(L)'
;MKTINFLKHKNIILAISIVVVLAGIIYGIATDYVFDIDFKGGTRIKVDLNEEYVESDIKDIVSGITSKVPEIQTSSSGNNTITITTQTLSEDESSALIAALEAKYTNIGDPTIRNVQASYGKELFNTAIIAGIVSIVLLLVYVAVRFRTLGYAAAFSAVLGLIFDVCFLFAIYGIFKFPINSTFVAVLLTIVGYSINDTIIVYDRIRENRKLVTKSSDPKEVINQSITQTMKRTIITSITTLVAIGVVLIFALVKDQETLKQFSIPLSIGIAEGTFSSIFVATSIWYTLDRLIHKNKSAK
;
A
#
# COMPACT_ATOMS: atom_id res chain seq x y z
N MET A 1 -33.64 3.93 -11.10
CA MET A 1 -32.92 3.51 -9.89
C MET A 1 -33.08 4.60 -8.82
N LYS A 2 -33.33 4.23 -7.58
CA LYS A 2 -33.38 5.21 -6.47
C LYS A 2 -31.97 5.76 -6.24
N THR A 3 -31.76 7.07 -6.39
CA THR A 3 -30.46 7.71 -6.18
C THR A 3 -30.06 7.67 -4.70
N ILE A 4 -28.86 7.21 -4.43
CA ILE A 4 -28.30 7.18 -3.09
C ILE A 4 -27.57 8.51 -2.83
N ASN A 5 -27.79 9.12 -1.67
CA ASN A 5 -27.19 10.42 -1.35
C ASN A 5 -25.83 10.27 -0.68
N PHE A 6 -24.78 10.00 -1.48
CA PHE A 6 -23.40 9.81 -1.01
C PHE A 6 -22.80 11.07 -0.41
N LEU A 7 -23.15 12.24 -0.95
CA LEU A 7 -22.61 13.52 -0.49
C LEU A 7 -23.31 14.08 0.75
N LYS A 8 -24.28 13.34 1.35
CA LYS A 8 -25.01 13.82 2.55
C LYS A 8 -24.06 14.05 3.73
N HIS A 9 -23.14 13.13 3.96
CA HIS A 9 -22.22 13.15 5.10
C HIS A 9 -20.76 13.35 4.67
N LYS A 10 -20.51 13.95 3.50
CA LYS A 10 -19.18 14.08 2.90
C LYS A 10 -18.12 14.68 3.83
N ASN A 11 -18.48 15.73 4.58
CA ASN A 11 -17.53 16.40 5.48
C ASN A 11 -17.11 15.51 6.66
N ILE A 12 -18.06 14.72 7.18
CA ILE A 12 -17.80 13.78 8.28
C ILE A 12 -16.91 12.63 7.76
N ILE A 13 -17.26 12.08 6.61
CA ILE A 13 -16.47 11.00 5.98
C ILE A 13 -15.05 11.47 5.69
N LEU A 14 -14.89 12.63 5.06
CA LEU A 14 -13.56 13.21 4.78
C LEU A 14 -12.77 13.46 6.07
N ALA A 15 -13.40 14.05 7.09
CA ALA A 15 -12.72 14.34 8.35
C ALA A 15 -12.25 13.04 9.04
N ILE A 16 -13.12 12.03 9.14
CA ILE A 16 -12.76 10.73 9.73
C ILE A 16 -11.64 10.08 8.93
N SER A 17 -11.74 10.03 7.60
CA SER A 17 -10.72 9.42 6.74
C SER A 17 -9.36 10.10 6.91
N ILE A 18 -9.32 11.44 6.92
CA ILE A 18 -8.08 12.19 7.12
C ILE A 18 -7.49 11.94 8.51
N VAL A 19 -8.33 11.95 9.56
CA VAL A 19 -7.88 11.69 10.94
C VAL A 19 -7.30 10.29 11.08
N VAL A 20 -7.95 9.27 10.51
CA VAL A 20 -7.46 7.87 10.54
C VAL A 20 -6.11 7.75 9.84
N VAL A 21 -5.96 8.34 8.65
CA VAL A 21 -4.70 8.31 7.89
C VAL A 21 -3.59 9.04 8.64
N LEU A 22 -3.86 10.25 9.14
CA LEU A 22 -2.88 11.02 9.89
C LEU A 22 -2.46 10.31 11.19
N ALA A 23 -3.42 9.74 11.92
CA ALA A 23 -3.12 8.98 13.13
C ALA A 23 -2.24 7.76 12.83
N GLY A 24 -2.51 7.04 11.73
CA GLY A 24 -1.69 5.91 11.29
C GLY A 24 -0.26 6.31 10.89
N ILE A 25 -0.11 7.42 10.16
CA ILE A 25 1.21 7.94 9.79
C ILE A 25 1.99 8.41 11.03
N ILE A 26 1.35 9.17 11.93
CA ILE A 26 1.96 9.64 13.18
C ILE A 26 2.40 8.43 14.03
N TYR A 27 1.54 7.43 14.15
CA TYR A 27 1.88 6.19 14.85
C TYR A 27 3.09 5.50 14.21
N GLY A 28 3.12 5.37 12.87
CA GLY A 28 4.25 4.79 12.13
C GLY A 28 5.56 5.53 12.35
N ILE A 29 5.52 6.88 12.40
CA ILE A 29 6.70 7.71 12.69
C ILE A 29 7.12 7.57 14.15
N ALA A 30 6.18 7.60 15.09
CA ALA A 30 6.47 7.52 16.53
C ALA A 30 7.02 6.16 16.97
N THR A 31 6.71 5.11 16.24
CA THR A 31 7.14 3.74 16.53
C THR A 31 8.16 3.20 15.53
N ASP A 32 8.74 4.03 14.72
CA ASP A 32 9.63 3.78 13.60
C ASP A 32 9.07 2.82 12.55
N TYR A 33 9.13 3.22 11.27
CA TYR A 33 8.82 2.35 10.15
C TYR A 33 9.86 1.24 10.01
N VAL A 34 9.40 0.04 9.75
CA VAL A 34 10.29 -1.11 9.52
C VAL A 34 10.79 -1.05 8.06
N PHE A 35 12.06 -0.76 7.86
CA PHE A 35 12.69 -0.86 6.55
C PHE A 35 13.41 -2.21 6.43
N ASP A 36 13.21 -2.88 5.32
CA ASP A 36 13.81 -4.17 5.02
C ASP A 36 15.27 -4.05 4.52
N ILE A 37 15.98 -5.18 4.51
CA ILE A 37 17.35 -5.29 3.95
C ILE A 37 17.43 -4.84 2.49
N ASP A 38 16.33 -4.91 1.75
CA ASP A 38 16.26 -4.41 0.37
C ASP A 38 16.71 -2.94 0.27
N PHE A 39 16.44 -2.13 1.28
CA PHE A 39 16.75 -0.69 1.30
C PHE A 39 17.85 -0.30 2.29
N LYS A 40 17.96 -1.02 3.43
CA LYS A 40 18.99 -0.75 4.43
C LYS A 40 20.31 -1.48 4.14
N GLY A 41 20.26 -2.55 3.35
CA GLY A 41 21.29 -3.56 3.30
C GLY A 41 21.25 -4.48 4.51
N GLY A 42 21.84 -5.65 4.40
CA GLY A 42 21.89 -6.64 5.47
C GLY A 42 21.83 -8.07 4.94
N THR A 43 21.93 -9.02 5.84
CA THR A 43 21.78 -10.44 5.55
C THR A 43 20.53 -10.98 6.24
N ARG A 44 19.72 -11.71 5.51
CA ARG A 44 18.58 -12.47 6.02
C ARG A 44 18.83 -13.95 5.79
N ILE A 45 18.75 -14.71 6.86
CA ILE A 45 18.88 -16.16 6.85
C ILE A 45 17.55 -16.74 7.33
N LYS A 46 16.89 -17.52 6.47
CA LYS A 46 15.70 -18.29 6.83
C LYS A 46 16.10 -19.73 6.95
N VAL A 47 15.79 -20.36 8.10
CA VAL A 47 16.12 -21.74 8.38
C VAL A 47 15.03 -22.43 9.18
N ASP A 48 14.73 -23.67 8.83
CA ASP A 48 13.80 -24.53 9.56
C ASP A 48 14.58 -25.30 10.62
N LEU A 49 14.31 -25.05 11.90
CA LEU A 49 15.02 -25.73 13.00
C LEU A 49 14.44 -27.12 13.29
N ASN A 50 13.18 -27.36 12.90
CA ASN A 50 12.44 -28.62 13.12
C ASN A 50 12.37 -29.08 14.60
N GLU A 51 12.81 -28.26 15.53
CA GLU A 51 12.81 -28.50 16.98
C GLU A 51 12.51 -27.21 17.75
N GLU A 52 12.12 -27.30 19.00
CA GLU A 52 11.87 -26.13 19.86
C GLU A 52 13.17 -25.36 20.09
N TYR A 53 13.10 -24.03 20.04
CA TYR A 53 14.25 -23.18 20.25
C TYR A 53 13.92 -22.04 21.23
N VAL A 54 14.97 -21.48 21.81
CA VAL A 54 14.89 -20.30 22.67
C VAL A 54 15.50 -19.11 21.91
N GLU A 55 14.75 -18.03 21.77
CA GLU A 55 15.18 -16.85 21.00
C GLU A 55 16.48 -16.22 21.53
N SER A 56 16.70 -16.25 22.87
CA SER A 56 17.95 -15.79 23.49
C SER A 56 19.17 -16.54 22.98
N ASP A 57 19.05 -17.85 22.80
CA ASP A 57 20.14 -18.70 22.36
C ASP A 57 20.59 -18.38 20.94
N ILE A 58 19.59 -18.08 20.05
CA ILE A 58 19.88 -17.66 18.69
C ILE A 58 20.52 -16.27 18.68
N LYS A 59 20.02 -15.35 19.53
CA LYS A 59 20.64 -14.03 19.69
C LYS A 59 22.09 -14.12 20.13
N ASP A 60 22.41 -15.01 21.08
CA ASP A 60 23.77 -15.22 21.57
C ASP A 60 24.69 -15.78 20.49
N ILE A 61 24.21 -16.76 19.69
CA ILE A 61 24.96 -17.31 18.55
C ILE A 61 25.27 -16.22 17.55
N VAL A 62 24.24 -15.44 17.14
CA VAL A 62 24.41 -14.37 16.14
C VAL A 62 25.32 -13.26 16.66
N SER A 63 25.16 -12.87 17.94
CA SER A 63 25.98 -11.83 18.57
C SER A 63 27.45 -12.25 18.75
N GLY A 64 27.73 -13.55 18.81
CA GLY A 64 29.07 -14.08 18.82
C GLY A 64 29.82 -13.94 17.48
N ILE A 65 29.06 -13.75 16.39
CA ILE A 65 29.60 -13.64 15.03
C ILE A 65 29.49 -12.20 14.51
N THR A 66 28.46 -11.46 14.93
CA THR A 66 28.18 -10.10 14.45
C THR A 66 28.22 -9.10 15.61
N SER A 67 28.59 -7.85 15.30
CA SER A 67 28.60 -6.76 16.31
C SER A 67 27.24 -6.11 16.57
N LYS A 68 26.20 -6.45 15.80
CA LYS A 68 24.84 -5.90 15.95
C LYS A 68 23.86 -6.97 16.43
N VAL A 69 22.96 -6.54 17.31
CA VAL A 69 21.85 -7.39 17.76
C VAL A 69 20.97 -7.75 16.56
N PRO A 70 20.76 -9.04 16.29
CA PRO A 70 19.92 -9.49 15.19
C PRO A 70 18.44 -9.23 15.47
N GLU A 71 17.67 -8.99 14.42
CA GLU A 71 16.23 -9.08 14.46
C GLU A 71 15.83 -10.52 14.12
N ILE A 72 15.17 -11.20 15.06
CA ILE A 72 14.70 -12.58 14.87
C ILE A 72 13.20 -12.56 14.73
N GLN A 73 12.70 -13.10 13.62
CA GLN A 73 11.28 -13.31 13.37
C GLN A 73 11.00 -14.80 13.29
N THR A 74 9.95 -15.21 13.98
CA THR A 74 9.49 -16.61 13.99
C THR A 74 8.30 -16.77 13.06
N SER A 75 8.27 -17.87 12.27
CA SER A 75 7.11 -18.25 11.50
C SER A 75 6.30 -19.31 12.26
N SER A 76 4.98 -19.11 12.32
CA SER A 76 4.05 -20.03 13.01
C SER A 76 3.72 -21.29 12.21
N SER A 77 4.40 -21.53 11.11
CA SER A 77 4.15 -22.67 10.21
C SER A 77 4.85 -23.95 10.68
N GLY A 78 4.38 -24.58 11.74
CA GLY A 78 4.62 -25.99 12.06
C GLY A 78 6.07 -26.54 12.18
N ASN A 79 7.05 -25.94 11.52
CA ASN A 79 8.43 -26.44 11.44
C ASN A 79 9.44 -25.60 12.28
N ASN A 80 8.96 -24.73 13.17
CA ASN A 80 9.83 -23.81 13.91
C ASN A 80 10.83 -23.05 13.02
N THR A 81 10.32 -22.53 11.89
CA THR A 81 11.11 -21.72 10.96
C THR A 81 11.46 -20.39 11.59
N ILE A 82 12.74 -20.05 11.59
CA ILE A 82 13.25 -18.76 12.03
C ILE A 82 13.76 -17.95 10.84
N THR A 83 13.59 -16.64 10.94
CA THR A 83 14.19 -15.67 10.03
C THR A 83 15.08 -14.74 10.83
N ILE A 84 16.38 -14.84 10.62
CA ILE A 84 17.40 -14.00 11.24
C ILE A 84 17.75 -12.87 10.28
N THR A 85 17.56 -11.63 10.70
CA THR A 85 17.97 -10.45 9.94
C THR A 85 19.05 -9.70 10.70
N THR A 86 20.19 -9.46 10.07
CA THR A 86 21.34 -8.80 10.68
C THR A 86 22.05 -7.87 9.69
N GLN A 87 23.16 -7.25 10.09
CA GLN A 87 24.03 -6.51 9.18
C GLN A 87 24.51 -7.38 8.02
N THR A 88 25.08 -6.77 6.97
CA THR A 88 25.67 -7.51 5.86
C THR A 88 26.80 -8.41 6.38
N LEU A 89 26.66 -9.72 6.17
CA LEU A 89 27.66 -10.72 6.50
C LEU A 89 28.52 -11.05 5.27
N SER A 90 29.77 -11.38 5.49
CA SER A 90 30.60 -12.03 4.49
C SER A 90 30.18 -13.49 4.26
N GLU A 91 30.69 -14.13 3.22
CA GLU A 91 30.44 -15.56 2.98
C GLU A 91 30.96 -16.42 4.14
N ASP A 92 32.13 -16.07 4.69
CA ASP A 92 32.72 -16.80 5.83
C ASP A 92 31.88 -16.63 7.09
N GLU A 93 31.41 -15.42 7.42
CA GLU A 93 30.53 -15.15 8.57
C GLU A 93 29.18 -15.84 8.41
N SER A 94 28.62 -15.86 7.20
CA SER A 94 27.35 -16.57 6.93
C SER A 94 27.50 -18.08 7.12
N SER A 95 28.62 -18.64 6.64
CA SER A 95 28.93 -20.05 6.80
C SER A 95 29.20 -20.43 8.26
N ALA A 96 29.92 -19.57 9.00
CA ALA A 96 30.15 -19.73 10.42
C ALA A 96 28.86 -19.69 11.22
N LEU A 97 27.92 -18.82 10.87
CA LEU A 97 26.60 -18.74 11.51
C LEU A 97 25.77 -20.00 11.30
N ILE A 98 25.77 -20.53 10.08
CA ILE A 98 25.08 -21.78 9.77
C ILE A 98 25.71 -22.93 10.55
N ALA A 99 27.05 -23.07 10.53
CA ALA A 99 27.75 -24.11 11.26
C ALA A 99 27.49 -24.04 12.77
N ALA A 100 27.39 -22.82 13.34
CA ALA A 100 27.06 -22.64 14.77
C ALA A 100 25.61 -23.05 15.07
N LEU A 101 24.68 -22.80 14.16
CA LEU A 101 23.29 -23.28 14.30
C LEU A 101 23.22 -24.80 14.17
N GLU A 102 23.92 -25.41 13.19
CA GLU A 102 24.04 -26.87 13.00
C GLU A 102 24.68 -27.59 14.19
N ALA A 103 25.63 -26.95 14.85
CA ALA A 103 26.26 -27.49 16.05
C ALA A 103 25.30 -27.54 17.27
N LYS A 104 24.30 -26.65 17.31
CA LYS A 104 23.36 -26.57 18.43
C LYS A 104 22.05 -27.31 18.16
N TYR A 105 21.58 -27.28 16.93
CA TYR A 105 20.31 -27.89 16.48
C TYR A 105 20.59 -29.03 15.52
N THR A 106 20.05 -30.22 15.80
CA THR A 106 20.42 -31.46 15.09
C THR A 106 19.69 -31.72 13.79
N ASN A 107 18.57 -31.03 13.54
CA ASN A 107 17.66 -31.30 12.42
C ASN A 107 17.36 -30.06 11.60
N ILE A 108 18.38 -29.31 11.25
CA ILE A 108 18.22 -28.06 10.50
C ILE A 108 17.89 -28.38 9.02
N GLY A 109 16.86 -27.69 8.50
CA GLY A 109 16.56 -27.68 7.07
C GLY A 109 17.55 -26.82 6.29
N ASP A 110 17.52 -26.93 4.95
CA ASP A 110 18.40 -26.15 4.08
C ASP A 110 18.20 -24.63 4.29
N PRO A 111 19.26 -23.88 4.70
CA PRO A 111 19.14 -22.45 4.96
C PRO A 111 18.99 -21.66 3.65
N THR A 112 18.06 -20.72 3.63
CA THR A 112 17.96 -19.72 2.55
C THR A 112 18.64 -18.44 2.98
N ILE A 113 19.74 -18.07 2.31
CA ILE A 113 20.51 -16.86 2.60
C ILE A 113 20.20 -15.80 1.54
N ARG A 114 19.86 -14.60 2.00
CA ARG A 114 19.73 -13.41 1.15
C ARG A 114 20.63 -12.32 1.70
N ASN A 115 21.63 -11.93 0.93
CA ASN A 115 22.58 -10.89 1.29
C ASN A 115 22.43 -9.70 0.36
N VAL A 116 22.23 -8.50 0.93
CA VAL A 116 22.10 -7.24 0.19
C VAL A 116 23.14 -6.26 0.73
N GLN A 117 24.07 -5.84 -0.14
CA GLN A 117 25.03 -4.81 0.24
C GLN A 117 24.35 -3.47 0.45
N ALA A 118 24.79 -2.70 1.45
CA ALA A 118 24.18 -1.41 1.81
C ALA A 118 24.23 -0.39 0.66
N SER A 119 25.28 -0.42 -0.18
CA SER A 119 25.39 0.41 -1.38
C SER A 119 24.28 0.11 -2.40
N TYR A 120 24.03 -1.18 -2.64
CA TYR A 120 22.98 -1.63 -3.54
C TYR A 120 21.57 -1.30 -2.99
N GLY A 121 21.36 -1.49 -1.69
CA GLY A 121 20.10 -1.11 -1.03
C GLY A 121 19.78 0.37 -1.18
N LYS A 122 20.77 1.24 -1.01
CA LYS A 122 20.63 2.69 -1.22
C LYS A 122 20.31 3.05 -2.67
N GLU A 123 20.96 2.41 -3.64
CA GLU A 123 20.69 2.60 -5.06
C GLU A 123 19.27 2.16 -5.41
N LEU A 124 18.85 0.99 -4.92
CA LEU A 124 17.50 0.47 -5.11
C LEU A 124 16.45 1.41 -4.53
N PHE A 125 16.66 1.94 -3.32
CA PHE A 125 15.78 2.91 -2.69
C PHE A 125 15.64 4.20 -3.50
N ASN A 126 16.76 4.76 -3.96
CA ASN A 126 16.74 5.98 -4.78
C ASN A 126 16.01 5.73 -6.11
N THR A 127 16.26 4.60 -6.75
CA THR A 127 15.59 4.22 -8.00
C THR A 127 14.07 4.04 -7.78
N ALA A 128 13.67 3.44 -6.67
CA ALA A 128 12.27 3.27 -6.31
C ALA A 128 11.56 4.63 -6.09
N ILE A 129 12.22 5.58 -5.42
CA ILE A 129 11.69 6.95 -5.25
C ILE A 129 11.54 7.64 -6.61
N ILE A 130 12.56 7.59 -7.46
CA ILE A 130 12.52 8.21 -8.79
C ILE A 130 11.39 7.59 -9.62
N ALA A 131 11.28 6.26 -9.66
CA ALA A 131 10.21 5.56 -10.37
C ALA A 131 8.82 5.95 -9.84
N GLY A 132 8.65 6.06 -8.52
CA GLY A 132 7.42 6.53 -7.88
C GLY A 132 7.05 7.95 -8.29
N ILE A 133 8.00 8.89 -8.23
CA ILE A 133 7.78 10.28 -8.63
C ILE A 133 7.42 10.37 -10.12
N VAL A 134 8.18 9.70 -10.99
CA VAL A 134 7.91 9.68 -12.43
C VAL A 134 6.52 9.11 -12.72
N SER A 135 6.14 8.01 -12.08
CA SER A 135 4.81 7.40 -12.23
C SER A 135 3.69 8.35 -11.80
N ILE A 136 3.84 9.02 -10.66
CA ILE A 136 2.89 10.01 -10.17
C ILE A 136 2.78 11.17 -11.16
N VAL A 137 3.89 11.73 -11.64
CA VAL A 137 3.89 12.83 -12.61
C VAL A 137 3.19 12.42 -13.90
N LEU A 138 3.49 11.25 -14.45
CA LEU A 138 2.82 10.73 -15.65
C LEU A 138 1.31 10.54 -15.44
N LEU A 139 0.90 10.03 -14.28
CA LEU A 139 -0.51 9.91 -13.91
C LEU A 139 -1.19 11.29 -13.78
N LEU A 140 -0.51 12.29 -13.20
CA LEU A 140 -1.02 13.66 -13.12
C LEU A 140 -1.25 14.26 -14.50
N VAL A 141 -0.30 14.10 -15.41
CA VAL A 141 -0.42 14.54 -16.81
C VAL A 141 -1.59 13.84 -17.49
N TYR A 142 -1.67 12.52 -17.36
CA TYR A 142 -2.77 11.73 -17.90
C TYR A 142 -4.14 12.21 -17.38
N VAL A 143 -4.29 12.38 -16.08
CA VAL A 143 -5.52 12.86 -15.42
C VAL A 143 -5.89 14.28 -15.88
N ALA A 144 -4.91 15.18 -15.97
CA ALA A 144 -5.12 16.55 -16.44
C ALA A 144 -5.64 16.58 -17.90
N VAL A 145 -5.06 15.77 -18.77
CA VAL A 145 -5.51 15.65 -20.18
C VAL A 145 -6.88 14.99 -20.23
N ARG A 146 -7.09 13.90 -19.50
CA ARG A 146 -8.32 13.09 -19.53
C ARG A 146 -9.54 13.86 -19.04
N PHE A 147 -9.36 14.68 -17.99
CA PHE A 147 -10.46 15.44 -17.36
C PHE A 147 -10.50 16.92 -17.77
N ARG A 148 -9.79 17.30 -18.84
CA ARG A 148 -9.78 18.69 -19.35
C ARG A 148 -11.19 19.28 -19.53
N THR A 149 -12.16 18.45 -19.92
CA THR A 149 -13.56 18.87 -20.18
C THR A 149 -14.39 19.04 -18.90
N LEU A 150 -14.00 18.41 -17.78
CA LEU A 150 -14.63 18.55 -16.46
C LEU A 150 -14.06 19.75 -15.67
N GLY A 151 -12.98 20.34 -16.15
CA GLY A 151 -12.30 21.46 -15.53
C GLY A 151 -11.23 21.06 -14.52
N TYR A 152 -10.46 22.05 -14.07
CA TYR A 152 -9.33 21.86 -13.17
C TYR A 152 -9.72 21.24 -11.80
N ALA A 153 -10.95 21.49 -11.33
CA ALA A 153 -11.44 20.91 -10.09
C ALA A 153 -11.45 19.38 -10.10
N ALA A 154 -11.83 18.77 -11.25
CA ALA A 154 -11.84 17.32 -11.39
C ALA A 154 -10.43 16.75 -11.40
N ALA A 155 -9.52 17.35 -12.17
CA ALA A 155 -8.14 16.91 -12.22
C ALA A 155 -7.47 17.00 -10.83
N PHE A 156 -7.64 18.14 -10.15
CA PHE A 156 -7.05 18.37 -8.85
C PHE A 156 -7.61 17.43 -7.76
N SER A 157 -8.92 17.18 -7.78
CA SER A 157 -9.54 16.26 -6.82
C SER A 157 -9.12 14.79 -7.04
N ALA A 158 -8.93 14.36 -8.29
CA ALA A 158 -8.41 13.02 -8.58
C ALA A 158 -6.98 12.86 -8.04
N VAL A 159 -6.14 13.90 -8.21
CA VAL A 159 -4.78 13.93 -7.65
C VAL A 159 -4.79 13.84 -6.12
N LEU A 160 -5.64 14.64 -5.46
CA LEU A 160 -5.77 14.59 -4.00
C LEU A 160 -6.28 13.23 -3.51
N GLY A 161 -7.16 12.57 -4.29
CA GLY A 161 -7.56 11.18 -4.02
C GLY A 161 -6.37 10.22 -4.06
N LEU A 162 -5.52 10.30 -5.11
CA LEU A 162 -4.32 9.47 -5.19
C LEU A 162 -3.31 9.75 -4.07
N ILE A 163 -3.13 11.01 -3.69
CA ILE A 163 -2.28 11.36 -2.53
C ILE A 163 -2.85 10.73 -1.25
N PHE A 164 -4.16 10.76 -1.09
CA PHE A 164 -4.83 10.12 0.04
C PHE A 164 -4.57 8.61 0.06
N ASP A 165 -4.67 7.92 -1.08
CA ASP A 165 -4.41 6.48 -1.21
C ASP A 165 -2.96 6.13 -0.82
N VAL A 166 -2.00 6.93 -1.28
CA VAL A 166 -0.58 6.79 -0.91
C VAL A 166 -0.38 7.00 0.60
N CYS A 167 -0.97 8.05 1.17
CA CYS A 167 -0.91 8.31 2.60
C CYS A 167 -1.56 7.19 3.43
N PHE A 168 -2.68 6.64 2.95
CA PHE A 168 -3.34 5.50 3.57
C PHE A 168 -2.45 4.26 3.58
N LEU A 169 -1.76 3.97 2.47
CA LEU A 169 -0.82 2.87 2.41
C LEU A 169 0.31 3.02 3.43
N PHE A 170 0.90 4.22 3.54
CA PHE A 170 1.89 4.50 4.58
C PHE A 170 1.31 4.29 5.99
N ALA A 171 0.08 4.74 6.25
CA ALA A 171 -0.58 4.51 7.53
C ALA A 171 -0.71 3.02 7.87
N ILE A 172 -1.13 2.19 6.91
CA ILE A 172 -1.24 0.74 7.06
C ILE A 172 0.12 0.10 7.35
N TYR A 173 1.17 0.47 6.60
CA TYR A 173 2.52 -0.04 6.85
C TYR A 173 3.05 0.37 8.24
N GLY A 174 2.74 1.57 8.69
CA GLY A 174 3.09 2.02 10.04
C GLY A 174 2.36 1.26 11.16
N ILE A 175 1.04 1.06 11.00
CA ILE A 175 0.19 0.39 12.00
C ILE A 175 0.52 -1.11 12.11
N PHE A 176 0.59 -1.81 10.97
CA PHE A 176 0.80 -3.27 10.94
C PHE A 176 2.27 -3.67 10.91
N LYS A 177 3.19 -2.68 10.93
CA LYS A 177 4.64 -2.93 10.89
C LYS A 177 5.08 -3.78 9.70
N PHE A 178 4.40 -3.61 8.56
CA PHE A 178 4.85 -4.25 7.34
C PHE A 178 6.22 -3.68 6.91
N PRO A 179 7.16 -4.53 6.46
CA PRO A 179 8.47 -4.07 6.03
C PRO A 179 8.37 -3.28 4.72
N ILE A 180 8.98 -2.10 4.71
CA ILE A 180 9.12 -1.27 3.51
C ILE A 180 10.30 -1.81 2.70
N ASN A 181 9.99 -2.47 1.58
CA ASN A 181 10.92 -3.14 0.68
C ASN A 181 10.52 -2.90 -0.79
N SER A 182 11.15 -3.59 -1.71
CA SER A 182 10.80 -3.54 -3.14
C SER A 182 9.35 -3.93 -3.42
N THR A 183 8.78 -4.84 -2.63
CA THR A 183 7.37 -5.24 -2.73
C THR A 183 6.41 -4.10 -2.38
N PHE A 184 6.77 -3.26 -1.39
CA PHE A 184 6.00 -2.05 -1.06
C PHE A 184 5.82 -1.14 -2.28
N VAL A 185 6.88 -0.93 -3.07
CA VAL A 185 6.82 -0.09 -4.28
C VAL A 185 5.86 -0.69 -5.31
N ALA A 186 5.91 -2.01 -5.50
CA ALA A 186 4.98 -2.71 -6.40
C ALA A 186 3.53 -2.58 -5.94
N VAL A 187 3.27 -2.74 -4.64
CA VAL A 187 1.94 -2.56 -4.03
C VAL A 187 1.45 -1.12 -4.23
N LEU A 188 2.30 -0.13 -3.94
CA LEU A 188 1.98 1.29 -4.08
C LEU A 188 1.56 1.63 -5.51
N LEU A 189 2.38 1.27 -6.50
CA LEU A 189 2.08 1.55 -7.90
C LEU A 189 0.82 0.83 -8.38
N THR A 190 0.58 -0.39 -7.90
CA THR A 190 -0.62 -1.15 -8.24
C THR A 190 -1.89 -0.51 -7.66
N ILE A 191 -1.86 -0.08 -6.39
CA ILE A 191 -3.01 0.58 -5.74
C ILE A 191 -3.31 1.91 -6.44
N VAL A 192 -2.31 2.72 -6.72
CA VAL A 192 -2.48 4.00 -7.42
C VAL A 192 -3.07 3.79 -8.81
N GLY A 193 -2.58 2.79 -9.57
CA GLY A 193 -3.13 2.44 -10.89
C GLY A 193 -4.57 1.91 -10.82
N TYR A 194 -4.89 1.14 -9.78
CA TYR A 194 -6.24 0.62 -9.57
C TYR A 194 -7.22 1.72 -9.16
N SER A 195 -6.86 2.55 -8.19
CA SER A 195 -7.72 3.63 -7.70
C SER A 195 -8.04 4.67 -8.76
N ILE A 196 -7.04 5.07 -9.57
CA ILE A 196 -7.30 6.02 -10.66
C ILE A 196 -8.30 5.47 -11.70
N ASN A 197 -8.29 4.16 -11.97
CA ASN A 197 -9.25 3.54 -12.87
C ASN A 197 -10.69 3.72 -12.38
N ASP A 198 -10.95 3.49 -11.10
CA ASP A 198 -12.28 3.68 -10.50
C ASP A 198 -12.70 5.15 -10.50
N THR A 199 -11.78 6.06 -10.19
CA THR A 199 -12.00 7.51 -10.27
C THR A 199 -12.38 7.94 -11.70
N ILE A 200 -11.70 7.40 -12.72
CA ILE A 200 -12.00 7.68 -14.14
C ILE A 200 -13.43 7.25 -14.48
N ILE A 201 -13.85 6.06 -14.07
CA ILE A 201 -15.19 5.52 -14.32
C ILE A 201 -16.27 6.45 -13.76
N VAL A 202 -16.11 6.89 -12.52
CA VAL A 202 -17.05 7.80 -11.85
C VAL A 202 -17.08 9.17 -12.54
N TYR A 203 -15.91 9.73 -12.84
CA TYR A 203 -15.80 11.07 -13.43
C TYR A 203 -16.29 11.12 -14.88
N ASP A 204 -16.06 10.08 -15.66
CA ASP A 204 -16.63 9.97 -17.00
C ASP A 204 -18.15 9.94 -16.95
N ARG A 205 -18.74 9.22 -16.00
CA ARG A 205 -20.19 9.20 -15.83
C ARG A 205 -20.75 10.56 -15.39
N ILE A 206 -20.04 11.25 -14.51
CA ILE A 206 -20.41 12.63 -14.13
C ILE A 206 -20.35 13.55 -15.35
N ARG A 207 -19.33 13.41 -16.20
CA ARG A 207 -19.20 14.18 -17.44
C ARG A 207 -20.36 13.92 -18.41
N GLU A 208 -20.78 12.68 -18.55
CA GLU A 208 -21.93 12.30 -19.38
C GLU A 208 -23.22 12.92 -18.83
N ASN A 209 -23.51 12.71 -17.56
CA ASN A 209 -24.73 13.20 -16.91
C ASN A 209 -24.79 14.73 -16.89
N ARG A 210 -23.67 15.45 -16.73
CA ARG A 210 -23.63 16.91 -16.84
C ARG A 210 -24.07 17.46 -18.20
N LYS A 211 -23.90 16.71 -19.29
CA LYS A 211 -24.35 17.12 -20.63
C LYS A 211 -25.85 16.98 -20.79
N LEU A 212 -26.50 16.13 -20.01
CA LEU A 212 -27.93 15.82 -20.09
C LEU A 212 -28.81 16.72 -19.24
N VAL A 213 -28.21 17.49 -18.32
CA VAL A 213 -28.94 18.37 -17.39
C VAL A 213 -28.78 19.84 -17.75
N THR A 214 -29.72 20.65 -17.33
CA THR A 214 -29.67 22.11 -17.53
C THR A 214 -28.63 22.74 -16.59
N LYS A 215 -28.17 23.96 -16.93
CA LYS A 215 -27.20 24.69 -16.10
C LYS A 215 -27.69 25.03 -14.68
N SER A 216 -29.00 24.93 -14.44
CA SER A 216 -29.63 25.18 -13.14
C SER A 216 -29.73 23.96 -12.23
N SER A 217 -29.36 22.76 -12.72
CA SER A 217 -29.42 21.52 -11.94
C SER A 217 -28.37 21.51 -10.83
N ASP A 218 -28.75 21.01 -9.64
CA ASP A 218 -27.81 20.92 -8.52
C ASP A 218 -26.67 19.93 -8.84
N PRO A 219 -25.40 20.37 -8.84
CA PRO A 219 -24.25 19.50 -9.07
C PRO A 219 -24.23 18.29 -8.14
N LYS A 220 -24.77 18.42 -6.94
CA LYS A 220 -24.86 17.35 -5.96
C LYS A 220 -25.71 16.17 -6.46
N GLU A 221 -26.84 16.46 -7.11
CA GLU A 221 -27.73 15.42 -7.64
C GLU A 221 -27.05 14.68 -8.81
N VAL A 222 -26.39 15.41 -9.70
CA VAL A 222 -25.67 14.84 -10.83
C VAL A 222 -24.57 13.89 -10.35
N ILE A 223 -23.82 14.27 -9.33
CA ILE A 223 -22.75 13.43 -8.76
C ILE A 223 -23.35 12.19 -8.10
N ASN A 224 -24.35 12.33 -7.24
CA ASN A 224 -25.01 11.20 -6.57
C ASN A 224 -25.59 10.20 -7.56
N GLN A 225 -26.24 10.69 -8.62
CA GLN A 225 -26.75 9.87 -9.71
C GLN A 225 -25.63 9.11 -10.42
N SER A 226 -24.54 9.79 -10.74
CA SER A 226 -23.41 9.21 -11.45
C SER A 226 -22.73 8.10 -10.62
N ILE A 227 -22.49 8.34 -9.34
CA ILE A 227 -21.98 7.34 -8.41
C ILE A 227 -22.92 6.13 -8.33
N THR A 228 -24.23 6.37 -8.18
CA THR A 228 -25.24 5.29 -8.13
C THR A 228 -25.21 4.42 -9.40
N GLN A 229 -25.01 5.04 -10.57
CA GLN A 229 -24.98 4.34 -11.87
C GLN A 229 -23.70 3.53 -12.08
N THR A 230 -22.56 3.97 -11.55
CA THR A 230 -21.26 3.31 -11.68
C THR A 230 -20.96 2.31 -10.57
N MET A 231 -21.60 2.44 -9.41
CA MET A 231 -21.32 1.67 -8.20
C MET A 231 -21.31 0.16 -8.45
N LYS A 232 -22.29 -0.37 -9.19
CA LYS A 232 -22.34 -1.82 -9.48
C LYS A 232 -21.07 -2.29 -10.19
N ARG A 233 -20.60 -1.53 -11.17
CA ARG A 233 -19.38 -1.85 -11.93
C ARG A 233 -18.14 -1.78 -11.02
N THR A 234 -17.99 -0.70 -10.29
CA THR A 234 -16.85 -0.49 -9.37
C THR A 234 -16.78 -1.59 -8.32
N ILE A 235 -17.90 -1.91 -7.65
CA ILE A 235 -17.93 -2.97 -6.63
C ILE A 235 -17.61 -4.34 -7.23
N ILE A 236 -18.18 -4.70 -8.39
CA ILE A 236 -17.91 -6.00 -9.03
C ILE A 236 -16.43 -6.09 -9.42
N THR A 237 -15.85 -5.03 -9.99
CA THR A 237 -14.44 -5.00 -10.35
C THR A 237 -13.55 -5.18 -9.12
N SER A 238 -13.86 -4.50 -8.01
CA SER A 238 -13.11 -4.63 -6.76
C SER A 238 -13.24 -6.04 -6.17
N ILE A 239 -14.44 -6.62 -6.12
CA ILE A 239 -14.65 -7.98 -5.64
C ILE A 239 -13.89 -9.01 -6.48
N THR A 240 -13.96 -8.91 -7.82
CA THR A 240 -13.24 -9.86 -8.70
C THR A 240 -11.74 -9.77 -8.52
N THR A 241 -11.18 -8.57 -8.33
CA THR A 241 -9.77 -8.37 -8.06
C THR A 241 -9.38 -8.88 -6.68
N LEU A 242 -10.20 -8.61 -5.65
CA LEU A 242 -9.97 -9.13 -4.29
C LEU A 242 -10.04 -10.66 -4.23
N VAL A 243 -10.93 -11.29 -5.01
CA VAL A 243 -10.97 -12.76 -5.14
C VAL A 243 -9.67 -13.28 -5.75
N ALA A 244 -9.17 -12.67 -6.82
CA ALA A 244 -7.92 -13.08 -7.45
C ALA A 244 -6.72 -12.94 -6.48
N ILE A 245 -6.62 -11.82 -5.77
CA ILE A 245 -5.57 -11.61 -4.77
C ILE A 245 -5.77 -12.55 -3.57
N GLY A 246 -7.01 -12.82 -3.18
CA GLY A 246 -7.36 -13.77 -2.12
C GLY A 246 -6.85 -15.18 -2.40
N VAL A 247 -6.88 -15.63 -3.65
CA VAL A 247 -6.29 -16.92 -4.06
C VAL A 247 -4.76 -16.89 -3.85
N VAL A 248 -4.10 -15.80 -4.24
CA VAL A 248 -2.65 -15.62 -4.00
C VAL A 248 -2.34 -15.62 -2.51
N LEU A 249 -3.17 -14.93 -1.70
CA LEU A 249 -3.02 -14.88 -0.25
C LEU A 249 -3.18 -16.26 0.39
N ILE A 250 -4.20 -17.02 0.00
CA ILE A 250 -4.40 -18.40 0.50
C ILE A 250 -3.17 -19.24 0.19
N PHE A 251 -2.67 -19.19 -1.05
CA PHE A 251 -1.46 -19.91 -1.43
C PHE A 251 -0.25 -19.45 -0.59
N ALA A 252 -0.09 -18.15 -0.38
CA ALA A 252 0.98 -17.58 0.43
C ALA A 252 0.94 -18.06 1.89
N LEU A 253 -0.27 -18.19 2.46
CA LEU A 253 -0.47 -18.69 3.82
C LEU A 253 -0.19 -20.18 3.93
N VAL A 254 -0.69 -20.98 2.97
CA VAL A 254 -0.51 -22.45 2.97
C VAL A 254 0.95 -22.86 2.74
N LYS A 255 1.65 -22.12 1.87
CA LYS A 255 3.06 -22.40 1.52
C LYS A 255 4.08 -21.57 2.30
N ASP A 256 3.62 -20.80 3.28
CA ASP A 256 4.46 -19.89 4.09
C ASP A 256 5.38 -18.98 3.27
N GLN A 257 4.85 -18.45 2.15
CA GLN A 257 5.60 -17.58 1.25
C GLN A 257 5.52 -16.13 1.70
N GLU A 258 6.50 -15.69 2.47
CA GLU A 258 6.51 -14.38 3.13
C GLU A 258 6.40 -13.20 2.11
N THR A 259 7.12 -13.27 0.99
CA THR A 259 7.06 -12.24 -0.06
C THR A 259 5.64 -12.08 -0.63
N LEU A 260 4.92 -13.20 -0.82
CA LEU A 260 3.55 -13.17 -1.31
C LEU A 260 2.56 -12.66 -0.26
N LYS A 261 2.81 -12.93 1.04
CA LYS A 261 2.02 -12.36 2.14
C LYS A 261 2.20 -10.84 2.19
N GLN A 262 3.45 -10.38 2.15
CA GLN A 262 3.82 -8.94 2.14
C GLN A 262 3.28 -8.19 0.92
N PHE A 263 3.00 -8.87 -0.18
CA PHE A 263 2.36 -8.32 -1.36
C PHE A 263 0.83 -8.34 -1.24
N SER A 264 0.24 -9.51 -0.98
CA SER A 264 -1.19 -9.72 -1.11
C SER A 264 -2.01 -9.09 0.02
N ILE A 265 -1.51 -9.05 1.26
CA ILE A 265 -2.24 -8.47 2.39
C ILE A 265 -2.40 -6.94 2.21
N PRO A 266 -1.32 -6.15 2.07
CA PRO A 266 -1.47 -4.70 1.89
C PRO A 266 -2.20 -4.34 0.59
N LEU A 267 -2.00 -5.12 -0.48
CA LEU A 267 -2.69 -4.90 -1.75
C LEU A 267 -4.19 -5.11 -1.62
N SER A 268 -4.64 -6.14 -0.90
CA SER A 268 -6.08 -6.37 -0.65
C SER A 268 -6.71 -5.21 0.12
N ILE A 269 -6.03 -4.72 1.15
CA ILE A 269 -6.50 -3.57 1.94
C ILE A 269 -6.54 -2.31 1.05
N GLY A 270 -5.48 -2.06 0.27
CA GLY A 270 -5.39 -0.88 -0.58
C GLY A 270 -6.39 -0.86 -1.74
N ILE A 271 -6.76 -2.02 -2.31
CA ILE A 271 -7.81 -2.09 -3.34
C ILE A 271 -9.19 -1.76 -2.74
N ALA A 272 -9.49 -2.31 -1.56
CA ALA A 272 -10.74 -2.00 -0.88
C ALA A 272 -10.81 -0.50 -0.53
N GLU A 273 -9.71 0.06 -0.07
CA GLU A 273 -9.59 1.48 0.24
C GLU A 273 -9.67 2.36 -1.02
N GLY A 274 -8.95 2.05 -2.10
CA GLY A 274 -8.98 2.81 -3.36
C GLY A 274 -10.38 2.88 -3.98
N THR A 275 -11.17 1.83 -3.81
CA THR A 275 -12.60 1.86 -4.18
C THR A 275 -13.39 2.85 -3.30
N PHE A 276 -13.14 2.84 -2.00
CA PHE A 276 -13.74 3.79 -1.07
C PHE A 276 -13.30 5.23 -1.38
N SER A 277 -12.01 5.47 -1.57
CA SER A 277 -11.46 6.81 -1.82
C SER A 277 -11.99 7.41 -3.13
N SER A 278 -12.11 6.62 -4.20
CA SER A 278 -12.66 7.05 -5.48
C SER A 278 -14.13 7.50 -5.36
N ILE A 279 -14.94 6.76 -4.58
CA ILE A 279 -16.37 7.06 -4.41
C ILE A 279 -16.60 8.21 -3.42
N PHE A 280 -15.90 8.21 -2.28
CA PHE A 280 -16.21 9.12 -1.18
C PHE A 280 -15.21 10.28 -1.05
N VAL A 281 -13.92 10.06 -1.23
CA VAL A 281 -12.89 11.09 -1.03
C VAL A 281 -12.77 11.96 -2.27
N ALA A 282 -12.42 11.40 -3.42
CA ALA A 282 -12.18 12.14 -4.65
C ALA A 282 -13.43 12.93 -5.12
N THR A 283 -14.62 12.29 -5.09
CA THR A 283 -15.87 12.94 -5.49
C THR A 283 -16.30 14.05 -4.53
N SER A 284 -16.07 13.88 -3.21
CA SER A 284 -16.37 14.90 -2.20
C SER A 284 -15.48 16.11 -2.31
N ILE A 285 -14.19 15.90 -2.57
CA ILE A 285 -13.22 16.97 -2.83
C ILE A 285 -13.62 17.70 -4.11
N TRP A 286 -13.91 16.96 -5.18
CA TRP A 286 -14.34 17.57 -6.43
C TRP A 286 -15.59 18.43 -6.28
N TYR A 287 -16.66 17.92 -5.64
CA TYR A 287 -17.88 18.69 -5.38
C TYR A 287 -17.57 19.99 -4.62
N THR A 288 -16.69 19.92 -3.63
CA THR A 288 -16.34 21.09 -2.81
C THR A 288 -15.59 22.13 -3.63
N LEU A 289 -14.61 21.71 -4.43
CA LEU A 289 -13.82 22.60 -5.30
C LEU A 289 -14.68 23.20 -6.42
N ASP A 290 -15.51 22.40 -7.08
CA ASP A 290 -16.41 22.85 -8.13
C ASP A 290 -17.35 23.94 -7.62
N ARG A 291 -17.92 23.75 -6.43
CA ARG A 291 -18.78 24.74 -5.79
C ARG A 291 -18.05 26.05 -5.43
N LEU A 292 -16.81 25.98 -4.94
CA LEU A 292 -16.00 27.15 -4.62
C LEU A 292 -15.67 27.97 -5.88
N ILE A 293 -15.30 27.31 -6.98
CA ILE A 293 -14.99 27.95 -8.25
C ILE A 293 -16.21 28.65 -8.84
N HIS A 294 -17.38 28.01 -8.80
CA HIS A 294 -18.61 28.59 -9.33
C HIS A 294 -19.13 29.74 -8.46
N LYS A 295 -19.03 29.66 -7.14
CA LYS A 295 -19.41 30.75 -6.24
C LYS A 295 -18.60 32.03 -6.50
N ASN A 296 -17.29 31.87 -6.72
CA ASN A 296 -16.42 33.03 -7.04
C ASN A 296 -16.68 33.65 -8.43
N LYS A 297 -17.22 32.87 -9.39
CA LYS A 297 -17.61 33.41 -10.70
C LYS A 297 -18.94 34.18 -10.67
N SER A 298 -19.82 33.87 -9.73
CA SER A 298 -21.11 34.58 -9.57
C SER A 298 -20.97 35.85 -8.72
N ALA A 299 -19.82 36.05 -8.05
CA ALA A 299 -19.55 37.23 -7.25
C ALA A 299 -18.70 38.30 -7.97
N LYS A 300 -18.29 38.02 -9.21
CA LYS A 300 -17.67 38.97 -10.14
C LYS A 300 -18.63 39.28 -11.28
#